data_c41bb835d0357ee79dae1b1ed57efaad
#
_entry.id   c41bb835d0357ee79dae1b1ed57efaad
#
_cell.length_a   1.000
_cell.length_b   1.000
_cell.length_c   1.000
_cell.angle_alpha   90.00
_cell.angle_beta   90.00
_cell.angle_gamma   90.00
#
_symmetry.space_group_name_H-M   'P 1'
#
loop_
_entity.id
_entity.type
_entity.pdbx_description
1 polymer ?
#
loop_
_entity_poly.entity_id
_entity_poly.type
_entity_poly.pdbx_seq_one_letter_code
_entity_poly.pdbx_strand_id
1 'polypeptide(L)'
;MMDNRFDPAAVEARIREVWEKEGAFKAGRPERKSAKPYTIVIPPPNVTGSLHMGHALNNTLQDILCRFERMRGRDVLWQPGTDHAGIATQMVVERQLAERKEPSRRDMGRDAFLKRVWSWKEESGGLIINQLKRLGASCDWSRERFTMGKNGAPDDQMVRAVTKVFVELYNKKLI
;
A
#
# COMPACT_ATOMS: atom_id res chain seq x y z
N MET A 1 17.00 23.91 -27.24
CA MET A 1 18.15 23.91 -26.31
C MET A 1 17.65 23.30 -25.00
N MET A 2 18.32 22.29 -24.45
CA MET A 2 17.93 21.75 -23.14
C MET A 2 18.28 22.77 -22.06
N ASP A 3 17.40 22.90 -21.06
CA ASP A 3 17.62 23.79 -19.94
C ASP A 3 18.85 23.32 -19.11
N ASN A 4 19.66 24.23 -18.62
CA ASN A 4 20.85 23.92 -17.83
C ASN A 4 20.54 23.46 -16.42
N ARG A 5 19.27 23.55 -16.00
CA ARG A 5 18.79 23.10 -14.69
C ARG A 5 17.70 22.05 -14.86
N PHE A 6 17.86 20.94 -14.13
CA PHE A 6 16.79 19.97 -13.96
C PHE A 6 15.77 20.51 -12.96
N ASP A 7 14.51 20.65 -13.38
CA ASP A 7 13.40 21.00 -12.49
C ASP A 7 12.57 19.73 -12.20
N PRO A 8 12.74 19.11 -11.00
CA PRO A 8 11.99 17.93 -10.62
C PRO A 8 10.47 18.14 -10.67
N ALA A 9 9.99 19.31 -10.23
CA ALA A 9 8.55 19.59 -10.16
C ALA A 9 7.88 19.57 -11.53
N ALA A 10 8.58 20.04 -12.56
CA ALA A 10 8.07 20.05 -13.92
C ALA A 10 8.12 18.65 -14.59
N VAL A 11 9.00 17.77 -14.15
CA VAL A 11 9.29 16.50 -14.83
C VAL A 11 8.65 15.30 -14.13
N GLU A 12 8.68 15.21 -12.81
CA GLU A 12 8.27 14.03 -12.05
C GLU A 12 6.81 13.63 -12.29
N ALA A 13 5.88 14.59 -12.28
CA ALA A 13 4.46 14.32 -12.50
C ALA A 13 4.22 13.71 -13.88
N ARG A 14 4.79 14.31 -14.93
CA ARG A 14 4.68 13.84 -16.31
C ARG A 14 5.29 12.45 -16.52
N ILE A 15 6.46 12.19 -15.95
CA ILE A 15 7.12 10.87 -16.06
C ILE A 15 6.31 9.80 -15.35
N ARG A 16 5.74 10.10 -14.17
CA ARG A 16 4.86 9.17 -13.46
C ARG A 16 3.63 8.81 -14.28
N GLU A 17 2.98 9.78 -14.92
CA GLU A 17 1.84 9.52 -15.82
C GLU A 17 2.23 8.59 -16.97
N VAL A 18 3.40 8.80 -17.57
CA VAL A 18 3.92 7.90 -18.61
C VAL A 18 4.09 6.48 -18.07
N TRP A 19 4.72 6.30 -16.91
CA TRP A 19 4.91 4.98 -16.30
C TRP A 19 3.58 4.27 -16.00
N GLU A 20 2.60 5.00 -15.50
CA GLU A 20 1.28 4.44 -15.20
C GLU A 20 0.53 4.06 -16.49
N LYS A 21 0.52 4.94 -17.49
CA LYS A 21 -0.13 4.71 -18.79
C LYS A 21 0.45 3.50 -19.52
N GLU A 22 1.76 3.41 -19.58
CA GLU A 22 2.47 2.30 -20.26
C GLU A 22 2.53 1.03 -19.41
N GLY A 23 2.05 1.05 -18.17
CA GLY A 23 2.14 -0.09 -17.25
C GLY A 23 3.59 -0.54 -17.03
N ALA A 24 4.52 0.41 -16.93
CA ALA A 24 5.97 0.15 -16.94
C ALA A 24 6.42 -0.86 -15.87
N PHE A 25 5.71 -0.92 -14.75
CA PHE A 25 6.06 -1.77 -13.60
C PHE A 25 5.10 -2.95 -13.40
N LYS A 26 4.20 -3.18 -14.35
CA LYS A 26 3.26 -4.30 -14.32
C LYS A 26 3.99 -5.64 -14.43
N ALA A 27 3.70 -6.57 -13.52
CA ALA A 27 4.17 -7.96 -13.60
C ALA A 27 3.22 -8.82 -14.46
N GLY A 28 3.73 -9.95 -14.93
CA GLY A 28 2.93 -10.93 -15.69
C GLY A 28 2.54 -10.44 -17.08
N ARG A 29 3.35 -9.58 -17.70
CA ARG A 29 3.11 -9.11 -19.06
C ARG A 29 3.33 -10.25 -20.07
N PRO A 30 2.55 -10.33 -21.17
CA PRO A 30 2.67 -11.40 -22.17
C PRO A 30 4.10 -11.58 -22.70
N GLU A 31 4.81 -10.49 -22.96
CA GLU A 31 6.19 -10.48 -23.45
C GLU A 31 7.23 -10.99 -22.42
N ARG A 32 6.83 -11.16 -21.17
CA ARG A 32 7.66 -11.69 -20.07
C ARG A 32 7.26 -13.10 -19.64
N LYS A 33 6.35 -13.76 -20.35
CA LYS A 33 5.79 -15.07 -19.96
C LYS A 33 6.84 -16.16 -19.73
N SER A 34 7.95 -16.13 -20.44
CA SER A 34 9.07 -17.07 -20.28
C SER A 34 10.18 -16.60 -19.33
N ALA A 35 10.07 -15.37 -18.82
CA ALA A 35 11.08 -14.81 -17.93
C ALA A 35 10.99 -15.43 -16.53
N LYS A 36 12.14 -15.60 -15.86
CA LYS A 36 12.16 -16.05 -14.48
C LYS A 36 11.49 -15.02 -13.58
N PRO A 37 10.56 -15.41 -12.69
CA PRO A 37 9.92 -14.48 -11.78
C PRO A 37 10.88 -13.98 -10.70
N TYR A 38 10.66 -12.77 -10.24
CA TYR A 38 11.29 -12.18 -9.07
C TYR A 38 10.24 -11.38 -8.31
N THR A 39 10.04 -11.66 -7.03
CA THR A 39 8.98 -11.03 -6.25
C THR A 39 9.50 -10.49 -4.94
N ILE A 40 9.18 -9.24 -4.64
CA ILE A 40 9.27 -8.63 -3.32
C ILE A 40 7.87 -8.21 -2.90
N VAL A 41 7.50 -8.52 -1.65
CA VAL A 41 6.32 -7.95 -1.00
C VAL A 41 6.80 -6.76 -0.17
N ILE A 42 6.22 -5.58 -0.41
CA ILE A 42 6.53 -4.40 0.39
C ILE A 42 6.18 -4.68 1.87
N PRO A 43 7.01 -4.32 2.86
CA PRO A 43 6.53 -4.23 4.22
C PRO A 43 5.39 -3.20 4.27
N PRO A 44 4.13 -3.63 4.47
CA PRO A 44 3.00 -2.73 4.27
C PRO A 44 3.00 -1.65 5.36
N PRO A 45 3.10 -0.37 5.00
CA PRO A 45 3.06 0.69 5.99
C PRO A 45 1.69 0.77 6.66
N ASN A 46 1.70 1.07 7.96
CA ASN A 46 0.50 1.27 8.76
C ASN A 46 -0.25 2.53 8.31
N VAL A 47 -1.58 2.47 8.20
CA VAL A 47 -2.42 3.65 7.88
C VAL A 47 -2.58 4.57 9.08
N THR A 48 -1.48 4.88 9.78
CA THR A 48 -1.46 5.71 11.00
C THR A 48 -0.96 7.13 10.77
N GLY A 49 -0.55 7.45 9.55
CA GLY A 49 -0.05 8.78 9.21
C GLY A 49 0.82 8.79 7.95
N SER A 50 1.71 9.77 7.85
CA SER A 50 2.64 9.91 6.73
C SER A 50 3.87 8.99 6.87
N LEU A 51 4.52 8.71 5.74
CA LEU A 51 5.79 8.01 5.72
C LEU A 51 6.91 8.88 6.32
N HIS A 52 7.93 8.23 6.85
CA HIS A 52 9.15 8.86 7.37
C HIS A 52 10.40 8.31 6.66
N MET A 53 11.57 8.87 6.97
CA MET A 53 12.84 8.51 6.32
C MET A 53 13.17 7.01 6.37
N GLY A 54 12.78 6.30 7.43
CA GLY A 54 12.94 4.85 7.52
C GLY A 54 12.16 4.09 6.44
N HIS A 55 10.95 4.53 6.15
CA HIS A 55 10.17 3.99 5.02
C HIS A 55 10.84 4.31 3.68
N ALA A 56 11.33 5.55 3.51
CA ALA A 56 12.02 5.95 2.27
C ALA A 56 13.25 5.07 2.02
N LEU A 57 14.11 4.88 3.03
CA LEU A 57 15.29 4.03 2.93
C LEU A 57 14.93 2.58 2.57
N ASN A 58 14.01 1.98 3.32
CA ASN A 58 13.60 0.59 3.10
C ASN A 58 13.04 0.40 1.68
N ASN A 59 12.15 1.28 1.25
CA ASN A 59 11.54 1.20 -0.09
C ASN A 59 12.57 1.47 -1.20
N THR A 60 13.50 2.38 -1.00
CA THR A 60 14.58 2.62 -1.98
C THR A 60 15.45 1.38 -2.18
N LEU A 61 15.82 0.67 -1.12
CA LEU A 61 16.60 -0.56 -1.23
C LEU A 61 15.84 -1.65 -2.02
N GLN A 62 14.55 -1.81 -1.77
CA GLN A 62 13.72 -2.74 -2.52
C GLN A 62 13.54 -2.33 -3.98
N ASP A 63 13.37 -1.03 -4.24
CA ASP A 63 13.23 -0.49 -5.58
C ASP A 63 14.49 -0.71 -6.42
N ILE A 64 15.67 -0.52 -5.83
CA ILE A 64 16.95 -0.82 -6.47
C ILE A 64 16.99 -2.28 -6.93
N LEU A 65 16.65 -3.22 -6.06
CA LEU A 65 16.63 -4.65 -6.38
C LEU A 65 15.62 -4.97 -7.49
N CYS A 66 14.40 -4.42 -7.39
CA CYS A 66 13.37 -4.61 -8.41
C CYS A 66 13.79 -4.07 -9.78
N ARG A 67 14.36 -2.86 -9.82
CA ARG A 67 14.86 -2.26 -11.07
C ARG A 67 16.03 -3.05 -11.65
N PHE A 68 16.97 -3.46 -10.81
CA PHE A 68 18.11 -4.28 -11.21
C PHE A 68 17.65 -5.60 -11.87
N GLU A 69 16.70 -6.30 -11.23
CA GLU A 69 16.20 -7.57 -11.77
C GLU A 69 15.36 -7.39 -13.05
N ARG A 70 14.65 -6.27 -13.21
CA ARG A 70 14.01 -5.92 -14.49
C ARG A 70 15.03 -5.72 -15.60
N MET A 71 16.14 -5.03 -15.32
CA MET A 71 17.24 -4.85 -16.30
C MET A 71 17.89 -6.20 -16.68
N ARG A 72 17.91 -7.17 -15.78
CA ARG A 72 18.35 -8.55 -16.06
C ARG A 72 17.33 -9.38 -16.84
N GLY A 73 16.20 -8.81 -17.21
CA GLY A 73 15.17 -9.47 -18.02
C GLY A 73 14.19 -10.35 -17.23
N ARG A 74 14.14 -10.26 -15.90
CA ARG A 74 13.16 -11.00 -15.10
C ARG A 74 11.76 -10.39 -15.19
N ASP A 75 10.74 -11.22 -14.93
CA ASP A 75 9.39 -10.75 -14.66
C ASP A 75 9.30 -10.38 -13.18
N VAL A 76 9.26 -9.07 -12.89
CA VAL A 76 9.39 -8.56 -11.54
C VAL A 76 8.06 -8.08 -11.00
N LEU A 77 7.62 -8.66 -9.89
CA LEU A 77 6.52 -8.17 -9.07
C LEU A 77 7.07 -7.52 -7.80
N TRP A 78 6.96 -6.20 -7.68
CA TRP A 78 7.01 -5.55 -6.38
C TRP A 78 5.58 -5.28 -5.94
N GLN A 79 5.11 -6.13 -5.00
CA GLN A 79 3.73 -6.12 -4.52
C GLN A 79 3.51 -5.02 -3.51
N PRO A 80 2.72 -3.97 -3.82
CA PRO A 80 2.38 -2.92 -2.87
C PRO A 80 1.20 -3.30 -1.97
N GLY A 81 1.14 -2.65 -0.81
CA GLY A 81 0.01 -2.76 0.11
C GLY A 81 0.16 -1.83 1.31
N THR A 82 -0.91 -1.74 2.09
CA THR A 82 -0.96 -0.98 3.35
C THR A 82 -1.56 -1.84 4.45
N ASP A 83 -1.12 -1.60 5.70
CA ASP A 83 -1.62 -2.32 6.87
C ASP A 83 -2.67 -1.51 7.61
N HIS A 84 -3.75 -2.16 8.01
CA HIS A 84 -4.80 -1.57 8.83
C HIS A 84 -4.34 -1.24 10.24
N ALA A 85 -3.30 -1.91 10.77
CA ALA A 85 -2.69 -1.66 12.07
C ALA A 85 -3.71 -1.44 13.20
N GLY A 86 -4.70 -2.31 13.29
CA GLY A 86 -5.95 -2.21 14.06
C GLY A 86 -5.94 -1.31 15.29
N ILE A 87 -5.19 -1.67 16.35
CA ILE A 87 -5.10 -0.90 17.59
C ILE A 87 -4.53 0.50 17.36
N ALA A 88 -3.44 0.61 16.60
CA ALA A 88 -2.78 1.90 16.37
C ALA A 88 -3.66 2.86 15.57
N THR A 89 -4.34 2.38 14.55
CA THR A 89 -5.28 3.17 13.74
C THR A 89 -6.47 3.64 14.58
N GLN A 90 -7.02 2.75 15.42
CA GLN A 90 -8.08 3.11 16.35
C GLN A 90 -7.63 4.23 17.30
N MET A 91 -6.44 4.12 17.90
CA MET A 91 -5.88 5.14 18.79
C MET A 91 -5.72 6.50 18.11
N VAL A 92 -5.29 6.51 16.84
CA VAL A 92 -5.19 7.76 16.06
C VAL A 92 -6.54 8.41 15.88
N VAL A 93 -7.57 7.63 15.51
CA VAL A 93 -8.93 8.16 15.35
C VAL A 93 -9.52 8.64 16.68
N GLU A 94 -9.34 7.90 17.77
CA GLU A 94 -9.80 8.34 19.10
C GLU A 94 -9.13 9.65 19.53
N ARG A 95 -7.83 9.83 19.27
CA ARG A 95 -7.12 11.09 19.53
C ARG A 95 -7.72 12.24 18.72
N GLN A 96 -8.00 12.03 17.43
CA GLN A 96 -8.62 13.06 16.59
C GLN A 96 -10.01 13.47 17.09
N LEU A 97 -10.82 12.50 17.54
CA LEU A 97 -12.13 12.79 18.13
C LEU A 97 -11.97 13.67 19.37
N ALA A 98 -11.02 13.34 20.25
CA ALA A 98 -10.75 14.12 21.45
C ALA A 98 -10.27 15.55 21.13
N GLU A 99 -9.33 15.71 20.19
CA GLU A 99 -8.82 17.01 19.75
C GLU A 99 -9.92 17.91 19.14
N ARG A 100 -10.87 17.29 18.44
CA ARG A 100 -12.01 17.99 17.82
C ARG A 100 -13.20 18.18 18.79
N LYS A 101 -13.08 17.68 20.02
CA LYS A 101 -14.18 17.66 21.02
C LYS A 101 -15.43 16.96 20.49
N GLU A 102 -15.24 15.96 19.64
CA GLU A 102 -16.31 15.09 19.15
C GLU A 102 -16.64 13.99 20.19
N PRO A 103 -17.82 13.33 20.12
CA PRO A 103 -18.17 12.24 21.03
C PRO A 103 -17.13 11.12 21.03
N SER A 104 -16.90 10.52 22.21
CA SER A 104 -15.97 9.38 22.30
C SER A 104 -16.47 8.15 21.53
N ARG A 105 -15.59 7.19 21.28
CA ARG A 105 -15.95 5.90 20.68
C ARG A 105 -17.14 5.23 21.38
N ARG A 106 -17.21 5.34 22.72
CA ARG A 106 -18.27 4.73 23.51
C ARG A 106 -19.60 5.46 23.34
N ASP A 107 -19.55 6.79 23.25
CA ASP A 107 -20.74 7.63 23.13
C ASP A 107 -21.36 7.54 21.73
N MET A 108 -20.54 7.48 20.68
CA MET A 108 -21.02 7.39 19.30
C MET A 108 -21.45 5.97 18.89
N GLY A 109 -20.99 4.95 19.58
CA GLY A 109 -21.27 3.55 19.28
C GLY A 109 -20.42 2.98 18.14
N ARG A 110 -20.49 1.63 18.00
CA ARG A 110 -19.61 0.87 17.13
C ARG A 110 -19.70 1.27 15.65
N ASP A 111 -20.90 1.39 15.12
CA ASP A 111 -21.10 1.59 13.68
C ASP A 111 -20.64 2.98 13.22
N ALA A 112 -20.94 4.01 14.01
CA ALA A 112 -20.49 5.37 13.74
C ALA A 112 -18.96 5.47 13.86
N PHE A 113 -18.38 4.83 14.87
CA PHE A 113 -16.93 4.78 15.04
C PHE A 113 -16.23 4.06 13.87
N LEU A 114 -16.74 2.91 13.42
CA LEU A 114 -16.18 2.20 12.27
C LEU A 114 -16.23 3.04 10.99
N LYS A 115 -17.33 3.75 10.73
CA LYS A 115 -17.40 4.70 9.60
C LYS A 115 -16.28 5.75 9.66
N ARG A 116 -16.00 6.27 10.87
CA ARG A 116 -14.93 7.24 11.08
C ARG A 116 -13.54 6.64 10.82
N VAL A 117 -13.31 5.41 11.28
CA VAL A 117 -12.06 4.68 11.03
C VAL A 117 -11.84 4.42 9.54
N TRP A 118 -12.88 4.01 8.81
CA TRP A 118 -12.79 3.82 7.36
C TRP A 118 -12.52 5.14 6.60
N SER A 119 -13.14 6.25 7.01
CA SER A 119 -12.84 7.57 6.46
C SER A 119 -11.36 7.95 6.67
N TRP A 120 -10.83 7.73 7.85
CA TRP A 120 -9.40 7.93 8.14
C TRP A 120 -8.50 7.05 7.26
N LYS A 121 -8.87 5.78 7.09
CA LYS A 121 -8.12 4.85 6.21
C LYS A 121 -8.05 5.36 4.77
N GLU A 122 -9.13 5.90 4.22
CA GLU A 122 -9.11 6.44 2.86
C GLU A 122 -8.17 7.65 2.75
N GLU A 123 -8.22 8.55 3.74
CA GLU A 123 -7.36 9.73 3.80
C GLU A 123 -5.88 9.33 3.96
N SER A 124 -5.54 8.58 5.00
CA SER A 124 -4.17 8.19 5.33
C SER A 124 -3.57 7.23 4.30
N GLY A 125 -4.33 6.23 3.85
CA GLY A 125 -3.88 5.29 2.83
C GLY A 125 -3.59 5.96 1.50
N GLY A 126 -4.45 6.89 1.08
CA GLY A 126 -4.25 7.70 -0.11
C GLY A 126 -2.96 8.55 -0.03
N LEU A 127 -2.71 9.16 1.12
CA LEU A 127 -1.48 9.92 1.35
C LEU A 127 -0.23 9.04 1.22
N ILE A 128 -0.21 7.87 1.87
CA ILE A 128 0.90 6.92 1.84
C ILE A 128 1.22 6.47 0.41
N ILE A 129 0.20 6.05 -0.35
CA ILE A 129 0.36 5.62 -1.74
C ILE A 129 0.92 6.77 -2.60
N ASN A 130 0.41 7.99 -2.43
CA ASN A 130 0.92 9.15 -3.16
C ASN A 130 2.36 9.49 -2.80
N GLN A 131 2.77 9.35 -1.54
CA GLN A 131 4.16 9.54 -1.12
C GLN A 131 5.09 8.49 -1.76
N LEU A 132 4.69 7.21 -1.79
CA LEU A 132 5.46 6.15 -2.47
C LEU A 132 5.57 6.39 -3.98
N LYS A 133 4.49 6.79 -4.62
CA LYS A 133 4.49 7.16 -6.03
C LYS A 133 5.38 8.36 -6.31
N ARG A 134 5.39 9.35 -5.43
CA ARG A 134 6.27 10.52 -5.54
C ARG A 134 7.74 10.17 -5.32
N LEU A 135 8.03 9.22 -4.44
CA LEU A 135 9.37 8.65 -4.27
C LEU A 135 9.86 7.93 -5.54
N GLY A 136 8.96 7.61 -6.46
CA GLY A 136 9.25 6.89 -7.70
C GLY A 136 9.26 5.37 -7.53
N ALA A 137 8.65 4.85 -6.47
CA ALA A 137 8.59 3.41 -6.20
C ALA A 137 7.99 2.64 -7.37
N SER A 138 8.73 1.68 -7.91
CA SER A 138 8.38 0.90 -9.10
C SER A 138 7.50 -0.31 -8.79
N CYS A 139 6.50 -0.11 -7.93
CA CYS A 139 5.51 -1.13 -7.58
C CYS A 139 4.52 -1.41 -8.73
N ASP A 140 3.98 -2.62 -8.76
CA ASP A 140 2.80 -2.93 -9.57
C ASP A 140 1.53 -2.41 -8.87
N TRP A 141 1.20 -1.14 -9.08
CA TRP A 141 0.09 -0.46 -8.43
C TRP A 141 -1.28 -1.07 -8.75
N SER A 142 -1.41 -1.85 -9.82
CA SER A 142 -2.65 -2.55 -10.16
C SER A 142 -2.97 -3.68 -9.19
N ARG A 143 -1.99 -4.09 -8.40
CA ARG A 143 -2.10 -5.17 -7.41
C ARG A 143 -2.08 -4.67 -5.96
N GLU A 144 -2.22 -3.37 -5.73
CA GLU A 144 -2.28 -2.82 -4.36
C GLU A 144 -3.32 -3.56 -3.52
N ARG A 145 -2.95 -3.85 -2.27
CA ARG A 145 -3.81 -4.55 -1.30
C ARG A 145 -3.78 -3.84 0.05
N PHE A 146 -4.94 -3.84 0.69
CA PHE A 146 -5.09 -3.44 2.07
C PHE A 146 -5.37 -4.68 2.92
N THR A 147 -4.74 -4.81 4.08
CA THR A 147 -4.78 -6.05 4.87
C THR A 147 -6.17 -6.43 5.39
N MET A 148 -7.10 -5.46 5.53
CA MET A 148 -8.52 -5.74 5.81
C MET A 148 -9.41 -5.86 4.57
N GLY A 149 -8.82 -5.80 3.37
CA GLY A 149 -9.59 -5.84 2.14
C GLY A 149 -10.42 -4.57 1.89
N LYS A 150 -11.28 -4.63 0.90
CA LYS A 150 -12.13 -3.52 0.52
C LYS A 150 -13.34 -3.44 1.47
N ASN A 151 -13.31 -2.47 2.37
CA ASN A 151 -14.38 -2.21 3.36
C ASN A 151 -14.73 -3.42 4.25
N GLY A 152 -13.81 -4.37 4.45
CA GLY A 152 -14.08 -5.59 5.21
C GLY A 152 -15.14 -6.51 4.58
N ALA A 153 -15.41 -6.36 3.29
CA ALA A 153 -16.41 -7.16 2.59
C ALA A 153 -16.05 -8.66 2.65
N PRO A 154 -16.99 -9.54 2.99
CA PRO A 154 -16.74 -10.97 3.18
C PRO A 154 -16.23 -11.69 1.93
N ASP A 155 -16.54 -11.18 0.75
CA ASP A 155 -16.10 -11.70 -0.55
C ASP A 155 -14.73 -11.17 -1.00
N ASP A 156 -14.17 -10.20 -0.27
CA ASP A 156 -12.84 -9.69 -0.56
C ASP A 156 -11.77 -10.76 -0.44
N GLN A 157 -10.79 -10.73 -1.34
CA GLN A 157 -9.71 -11.70 -1.40
C GLN A 157 -8.92 -11.79 -0.08
N MET A 158 -8.65 -10.67 0.58
CA MET A 158 -7.88 -10.65 1.84
C MET A 158 -8.71 -11.25 2.98
N VAL A 159 -9.98 -10.88 3.10
CA VAL A 159 -10.89 -11.42 4.12
C VAL A 159 -11.03 -12.93 3.96
N ARG A 160 -11.25 -13.41 2.73
CA ARG A 160 -11.34 -14.86 2.43
C ARG A 160 -10.05 -15.60 2.77
N ALA A 161 -8.88 -15.03 2.45
CA ALA A 161 -7.59 -15.64 2.74
C ALA A 161 -7.37 -15.79 4.25
N VAL A 162 -7.61 -14.73 5.02
CA VAL A 162 -7.48 -14.73 6.48
C VAL A 162 -8.45 -15.74 7.10
N THR A 163 -9.72 -15.70 6.71
CA THR A 163 -10.74 -16.64 7.21
C THR A 163 -10.36 -18.10 6.92
N LYS A 164 -9.91 -18.38 5.69
CA LYS A 164 -9.48 -19.73 5.32
C LYS A 164 -8.34 -20.22 6.21
N VAL A 165 -7.30 -19.42 6.38
CA VAL A 165 -6.13 -19.80 7.21
C VAL A 165 -6.55 -20.00 8.66
N PHE A 166 -7.39 -19.11 9.21
CA PHE A 166 -7.90 -19.24 10.58
C PHE A 166 -8.64 -20.57 10.79
N VAL A 167 -9.58 -20.90 9.89
CA VAL A 167 -10.34 -22.15 9.94
C VAL A 167 -9.43 -23.39 9.79
N GLU A 168 -8.43 -23.32 8.90
CA GLU A 168 -7.47 -24.42 8.74
C GLU A 168 -6.64 -24.65 10.00
N LEU A 169 -6.17 -23.58 10.66
CA LEU A 169 -5.43 -23.67 11.92
C LEU A 169 -6.29 -24.27 13.04
N TYR A 170 -7.54 -23.84 13.14
CA TYR A 170 -8.51 -24.40 14.09
C TYR A 170 -8.73 -25.90 13.85
N ASN A 171 -8.99 -26.31 12.60
CA ASN A 171 -9.19 -27.72 12.26
C ASN A 171 -7.97 -28.60 12.54
N LYS A 172 -6.77 -28.01 12.41
CA LYS A 172 -5.50 -28.67 12.77
C LYS A 172 -5.20 -28.65 14.28
N LYS A 173 -6.08 -28.05 15.09
CA LYS A 173 -5.93 -27.88 16.55
C LYS A 173 -4.63 -27.14 16.94
N LEU A 174 -4.26 -26.16 16.14
CA LEU A 174 -3.10 -25.30 16.40
C LEU A 174 -3.51 -24.00 17.12
N ILE A 175 -4.78 -23.70 17.09
CA ILE A 175 -5.47 -22.62 17.85
C ILE A 175 -6.79 -23.17 18.37
#